data_0fd29105280608bfc5a45d1dba3c089a
#
_entry.id   0fd29105280608bfc5a45d1dba3c089a
#
_cell.length_a   1.000
_cell.length_b   1.000
_cell.length_c   1.000
_cell.angle_alpha   90.00
_cell.angle_beta   90.00
_cell.angle_gamma   90.00
#
_symmetry.space_group_name_H-M   'P 1'
#
loop_
_entity.id
_entity.type
_entity.pdbx_description
1 polymer ?
#
loop_
_entity_poly.entity_id
_entity_poly.type
_entity_poly.pdbx_seq_one_letter_code
_entity_poly.pdbx_strand_id
1 'polypeptide(L)'
;MQRGGLWRNARFVKLWGAATVSTFGSLVTRTALPFTAILLLDASPSAIGVLRVAELLPGFLFGLVAGAWVDRLPRKPIMIATDLGRALLIVTIPLAAFLGWLGLGQLYVIAALVSVLSVFFDVAYQSLLPSLVKNDELVEANSKLSAAMSVAEASAFSSTGWLIQLLTAPVAMLVDGLTFIASAGLVARIREPELQTEPRSTASQLSIASDIVEGLRAVWRQPILRGMVVAGLAQNLAFGLVGTVFLLYVNQEVGFNPGILGMIFAVGGVSSFIGAMIAGRLPRFGIGAVMVASLVLAAIGEAFVPLATAANAIGVLFLVGQQIVADSALTVYDINRVSLRQSIAPAHVLGRVNASVRVTEFGAVLLGTVVAGYIGETVGLRETLWLGVALSVVAAVALALSPVRAVRRIPETPIEVPG
;
A
#
# COMPACT_ATOMS: atom_id res chain seq x y z
N MET A 1 17.73 32.10 10.37
CA MET A 1 17.50 30.94 9.49
C MET A 1 18.84 30.28 9.20
N GLN A 2 19.19 29.22 9.91
CA GLN A 2 20.44 28.48 9.65
C GLN A 2 20.29 27.72 8.34
N ARG A 3 20.99 28.15 7.31
CA ARG A 3 21.11 27.51 5.98
C ARG A 3 21.89 26.20 6.09
N GLY A 4 21.30 25.16 6.63
CA GLY A 4 22.01 23.90 6.76
C GLY A 4 21.07 22.72 7.05
N GLY A 5 19.93 22.65 6.35
CA GLY A 5 18.87 21.68 6.52
C GLY A 5 19.28 20.25 6.89
N LEU A 6 18.36 19.40 7.17
CA LEU A 6 18.50 17.98 7.59
C LEU A 6 19.54 17.16 6.79
N TRP A 7 19.90 17.58 5.58
CA TRP A 7 20.99 16.96 4.79
C TRP A 7 22.38 17.03 5.45
N ARG A 8 22.60 17.93 6.42
CA ARG A 8 23.84 17.98 7.22
C ARG A 8 23.78 17.08 8.46
N ASN A 9 22.62 16.59 8.82
CA ASN A 9 22.46 15.61 9.89
C ASN A 9 22.81 14.21 9.37
N ALA A 10 24.04 13.77 9.59
CA ALA A 10 24.50 12.46 9.12
C ALA A 10 23.69 11.27 9.63
N ARG A 11 23.01 11.39 10.79
CA ARG A 11 22.14 10.34 11.34
C ARG A 11 20.84 10.25 10.53
N PHE A 12 20.23 11.42 10.26
CA PHE A 12 19.02 11.48 9.40
C PHE A 12 19.31 10.98 7.99
N VAL A 13 20.43 11.42 7.36
CA VAL A 13 20.78 10.99 6.00
C VAL A 13 20.96 9.47 5.91
N LYS A 14 21.57 8.84 6.92
CA LYS A 14 21.70 7.36 6.95
C LYS A 14 20.34 6.67 7.09
N LEU A 15 19.48 7.18 7.97
CA LEU A 15 18.12 6.61 8.13
C LEU A 15 17.29 6.84 6.86
N TRP A 16 17.36 8.03 6.27
CA TRP A 16 16.70 8.36 5.01
C TRP A 16 17.17 7.44 3.87
N GLY A 17 18.49 7.25 3.73
CA GLY A 17 19.06 6.35 2.73
C GLY A 17 18.68 4.89 2.96
N ALA A 18 18.72 4.41 4.20
CA ALA A 18 18.29 3.07 4.56
C ALA A 18 16.83 2.82 4.19
N ALA A 19 15.92 3.72 4.61
CA ALA A 19 14.51 3.60 4.31
C ALA A 19 14.22 3.66 2.80
N THR A 20 14.85 4.58 2.07
CA THR A 20 14.65 4.72 0.62
C THR A 20 15.10 3.48 -0.14
N VAL A 21 16.29 2.97 0.17
CA VAL A 21 16.87 1.79 -0.50
C VAL A 21 16.05 0.53 -0.16
N SER A 22 15.68 0.35 1.10
CA SER A 22 14.83 -0.77 1.56
C SER A 22 13.44 -0.73 0.91
N THR A 23 12.81 0.45 0.82
CA THR A 23 11.51 0.60 0.15
C THR A 23 11.58 0.26 -1.33
N PHE A 24 12.61 0.76 -2.03
CA PHE A 24 12.82 0.43 -3.44
C PHE A 24 12.91 -1.08 -3.67
N GLY A 25 13.76 -1.77 -2.89
CA GLY A 25 13.91 -3.22 -3.01
C GLY A 25 12.62 -3.98 -2.69
N SER A 26 11.91 -3.61 -1.62
CA SER A 26 10.63 -4.23 -1.25
C SER A 26 9.58 -4.10 -2.35
N LEU A 27 9.57 -3.00 -3.10
CA LEU A 27 8.69 -2.81 -4.25
C LEU A 27 9.09 -3.70 -5.43
N VAL A 28 10.40 -3.94 -5.62
CA VAL A 28 10.90 -4.92 -6.59
C VAL A 28 10.38 -6.31 -6.24
N THR A 29 10.56 -6.77 -5.01
CA THR A 29 10.06 -8.09 -4.57
C THR A 29 8.54 -8.18 -4.65
N ARG A 30 7.80 -7.16 -4.21
CA ARG A 30 6.33 -7.13 -4.28
C ARG A 30 5.80 -7.34 -5.70
N THR A 31 6.56 -6.91 -6.73
CA THR A 31 6.22 -7.14 -8.14
C THR A 31 6.78 -8.46 -8.63
N ALA A 32 8.03 -8.80 -8.32
CA ALA A 32 8.71 -9.98 -8.83
C ALA A 32 8.17 -11.29 -8.23
N LEU A 33 7.64 -11.27 -7.00
CA LEU A 33 7.13 -12.47 -6.32
C LEU A 33 5.91 -13.08 -7.03
N PRO A 34 4.84 -12.32 -7.36
CA PRO A 34 3.75 -12.83 -8.20
C PRO A 34 4.23 -13.29 -9.58
N PHE A 35 5.14 -12.54 -10.24
CA PHE A 35 5.69 -12.98 -11.52
C PHE A 35 6.49 -14.28 -11.40
N THR A 36 7.20 -14.50 -10.30
CA THR A 36 7.87 -15.80 -10.06
C THR A 36 6.86 -16.94 -9.98
N ALA A 37 5.75 -16.73 -9.27
CA ALA A 37 4.68 -17.72 -9.18
C ALA A 37 4.03 -17.98 -10.55
N ILE A 38 3.75 -16.92 -11.33
CA ILE A 38 3.08 -17.00 -12.62
C ILE A 38 4.00 -17.62 -13.70
N LEU A 39 5.23 -17.09 -13.84
CA LEU A 39 6.09 -17.44 -14.98
C LEU A 39 6.91 -18.72 -14.77
N LEU A 40 7.21 -19.08 -13.52
CA LEU A 40 8.08 -20.21 -13.21
C LEU A 40 7.34 -21.41 -12.65
N LEU A 41 6.22 -21.17 -11.97
CA LEU A 41 5.46 -22.21 -11.27
C LEU A 41 4.04 -22.40 -11.83
N ASP A 42 3.70 -21.73 -12.93
CA ASP A 42 2.37 -21.78 -13.58
C ASP A 42 1.21 -21.64 -12.57
N ALA A 43 1.36 -20.66 -11.65
CA ALA A 43 0.43 -20.49 -10.54
C ALA A 43 -0.99 -20.19 -11.04
N SER A 44 -1.96 -20.93 -10.50
CA SER A 44 -3.39 -20.69 -10.74
C SER A 44 -3.87 -19.40 -10.06
N PRO A 45 -5.05 -18.88 -10.42
CA PRO A 45 -5.65 -17.71 -9.75
C PRO A 45 -5.80 -17.90 -8.23
N SER A 46 -6.19 -19.09 -7.78
CA SER A 46 -6.29 -19.41 -6.36
C SER A 46 -4.93 -19.40 -5.67
N ALA A 47 -3.88 -19.90 -6.34
CA ALA A 47 -2.52 -19.86 -5.81
C ALA A 47 -2.01 -18.42 -5.63
N ILE A 48 -2.31 -17.53 -6.57
CA ILE A 48 -1.99 -16.09 -6.45
C ILE A 48 -2.82 -15.44 -5.34
N GLY A 49 -4.10 -15.83 -5.19
CA GLY A 49 -4.93 -15.39 -4.07
C GLY A 49 -4.32 -15.74 -2.72
N VAL A 50 -3.86 -16.99 -2.54
CA VAL A 50 -3.16 -17.44 -1.33
C VAL A 50 -1.87 -16.67 -1.12
N LEU A 51 -1.08 -16.45 -2.18
CA LEU A 51 0.16 -15.66 -2.10
C LEU A 51 -0.11 -14.23 -1.60
N ARG A 52 -1.13 -13.58 -2.14
CA ARG A 52 -1.54 -12.24 -1.72
C ARG A 52 -2.02 -12.19 -0.27
N VAL A 53 -2.78 -13.20 0.17
CA VAL A 53 -3.16 -13.31 1.59
C VAL A 53 -1.93 -13.49 2.47
N ALA A 54 -0.96 -14.31 2.05
CA ALA A 54 0.30 -14.51 2.77
C ALA A 54 1.16 -13.23 2.84
N GLU A 55 1.13 -12.38 1.80
CA GLU A 55 1.79 -11.07 1.81
C GLU A 55 1.12 -10.07 2.76
N LEU A 56 -0.19 -10.10 2.88
CA LEU A 56 -0.97 -9.04 3.53
C LEU A 56 -1.31 -9.38 4.98
N LEU A 57 -1.92 -10.56 5.21
CA LEU A 57 -2.54 -10.90 6.49
C LEU A 57 -1.57 -10.99 7.67
N PRO A 58 -0.39 -11.64 7.57
CA PRO A 58 0.52 -11.72 8.70
C PRO A 58 1.01 -10.35 9.16
N GLY A 59 1.42 -9.49 8.22
CA GLY A 59 1.84 -8.12 8.52
C GLY A 59 0.75 -7.31 9.21
N PHE A 60 -0.49 -7.43 8.77
CA PHE A 60 -1.62 -6.77 9.40
C PHE A 60 -1.84 -7.25 10.85
N LEU A 61 -1.89 -8.57 11.06
CA LEU A 61 -2.11 -9.14 12.40
C LEU A 61 -0.98 -8.77 13.37
N PHE A 62 0.27 -8.93 12.93
CA PHE A 62 1.43 -8.58 13.76
C PHE A 62 1.58 -7.07 13.94
N GLY A 63 1.11 -6.25 12.98
CA GLY A 63 1.10 -4.80 13.09
C GLY A 63 0.30 -4.28 14.28
N LEU A 64 -0.75 -5.00 14.69
CA LEU A 64 -1.55 -4.66 15.86
C LEU A 64 -0.77 -4.77 17.19
N VAL A 65 0.25 -5.62 17.24
CA VAL A 65 1.05 -5.88 18.44
C VAL A 65 2.50 -5.40 18.34
N ALA A 66 2.98 -5.16 17.13
CA ALA A 66 4.36 -4.76 16.86
C ALA A 66 4.77 -3.49 17.62
N GLY A 67 3.87 -2.51 17.74
CA GLY A 67 4.13 -1.29 18.49
C GLY A 67 4.52 -1.57 19.94
N ALA A 68 3.73 -2.39 20.64
CA ALA A 68 3.99 -2.73 22.04
C ALA A 68 5.31 -3.51 22.25
N TRP A 69 5.76 -4.27 21.26
CA TRP A 69 7.03 -5.00 21.32
C TRP A 69 8.21 -4.10 21.00
N VAL A 70 8.09 -3.27 19.96
CA VAL A 70 9.15 -2.33 19.55
C VAL A 70 9.42 -1.28 20.61
N ASP A 71 8.39 -0.84 21.37
CA ASP A 71 8.57 0.13 22.44
C ASP A 71 9.41 -0.40 23.61
N ARG A 72 9.50 -1.73 23.77
CA ARG A 72 10.27 -2.40 24.83
C ARG A 72 11.69 -2.79 24.43
N LEU A 73 12.01 -2.73 23.16
CA LEU A 73 13.27 -3.21 22.61
C LEU A 73 14.06 -2.07 21.95
N PRO A 74 15.39 -2.15 21.88
CA PRO A 74 16.17 -1.16 21.16
C PRO A 74 15.85 -1.20 19.67
N ARG A 75 15.47 -0.06 19.11
CA ARG A 75 14.91 0.09 17.74
C ARG A 75 15.90 -0.27 16.64
N LYS A 76 17.17 0.16 16.79
CA LYS A 76 18.22 -0.07 15.82
C LYS A 76 18.54 -1.58 15.61
N PRO A 77 18.73 -2.41 16.63
CA PRO A 77 18.87 -3.86 16.47
C PRO A 77 17.67 -4.52 15.79
N ILE A 78 16.44 -4.08 16.08
CA ILE A 78 15.24 -4.59 15.39
C ILE A 78 15.35 -4.32 13.88
N MET A 79 15.64 -3.08 13.47
CA MET A 79 15.77 -2.72 12.06
C MET A 79 16.85 -3.55 11.36
N ILE A 80 18.01 -3.74 12.00
CA ILE A 80 19.11 -4.55 11.42
C ILE A 80 18.68 -6.03 11.31
N ALA A 81 18.11 -6.59 12.37
CA ALA A 81 17.71 -7.99 12.38
C ALA A 81 16.60 -8.29 11.36
N THR A 82 15.63 -7.38 11.22
CA THR A 82 14.56 -7.52 10.25
C THR A 82 15.06 -7.37 8.81
N ASP A 83 15.97 -6.45 8.53
CA ASP A 83 16.58 -6.31 7.20
C ASP A 83 17.39 -7.56 6.82
N LEU A 84 18.26 -8.04 7.72
CA LEU A 84 19.05 -9.25 7.48
C LEU A 84 18.17 -10.49 7.35
N GLY A 85 17.12 -10.60 8.16
CA GLY A 85 16.13 -11.68 8.06
C GLY A 85 15.41 -11.68 6.71
N ARG A 86 14.97 -10.50 6.25
CA ARG A 86 14.34 -10.36 4.93
C ARG A 86 15.32 -10.68 3.80
N ALA A 87 16.55 -10.18 3.86
CA ALA A 87 17.59 -10.51 2.90
C ALA A 87 17.83 -12.01 2.79
N LEU A 88 17.97 -12.69 3.94
CA LEU A 88 18.18 -14.15 4.00
C LEU A 88 17.00 -14.89 3.36
N LEU A 89 15.77 -14.54 3.72
CA LEU A 89 14.57 -15.19 3.18
C LEU A 89 14.46 -14.99 1.66
N ILE A 90 14.64 -13.78 1.17
CA ILE A 90 14.51 -13.45 -0.26
C ILE A 90 15.58 -14.17 -1.11
N VAL A 91 16.83 -14.27 -0.62
CA VAL A 91 17.92 -14.96 -1.34
C VAL A 91 17.64 -16.46 -1.50
N THR A 92 16.84 -17.06 -0.63
CA THR A 92 16.47 -18.49 -0.78
C THR A 92 15.61 -18.76 -2.02
N ILE A 93 14.87 -17.76 -2.54
CA ILE A 93 14.00 -17.92 -3.72
C ILE A 93 14.82 -18.19 -5.00
N PRO A 94 15.76 -17.31 -5.41
CA PRO A 94 16.58 -17.58 -6.58
C PRO A 94 17.48 -18.80 -6.41
N LEU A 95 17.96 -19.09 -5.19
CA LEU A 95 18.73 -20.29 -4.91
C LEU A 95 17.90 -21.55 -5.14
N ALA A 96 16.67 -21.61 -4.60
CA ALA A 96 15.76 -22.74 -4.80
C ALA A 96 15.33 -22.87 -6.27
N ALA A 97 15.13 -21.75 -6.97
CA ALA A 97 14.84 -21.74 -8.41
C ALA A 97 16.00 -22.33 -9.22
N PHE A 98 17.23 -21.95 -8.90
CA PHE A 98 18.44 -22.48 -9.55
C PHE A 98 18.61 -23.98 -9.31
N LEU A 99 18.28 -24.46 -8.12
CA LEU A 99 18.36 -25.88 -7.75
C LEU A 99 17.17 -26.72 -8.23
N GLY A 100 16.14 -26.08 -8.82
CA GLY A 100 14.93 -26.76 -9.28
C GLY A 100 13.99 -27.22 -8.16
N TRP A 101 14.13 -26.65 -6.93
CA TRP A 101 13.34 -27.02 -5.75
C TRP A 101 12.28 -25.98 -5.37
N LEU A 102 12.22 -24.88 -6.13
CA LEU A 102 11.27 -23.82 -5.84
C LEU A 102 9.82 -24.32 -5.98
N GLY A 103 9.01 -24.07 -4.97
CA GLY A 103 7.58 -24.39 -4.98
C GLY A 103 6.73 -23.27 -4.37
N LEU A 104 5.42 -23.28 -4.67
CA LEU A 104 4.47 -22.29 -4.17
C LEU A 104 4.46 -22.21 -2.64
N GLY A 105 4.55 -23.34 -1.94
CA GLY A 105 4.61 -23.37 -0.47
C GLY A 105 5.76 -22.55 0.10
N GLN A 106 6.94 -22.59 -0.53
CA GLN A 106 8.07 -21.76 -0.14
C GLN A 106 7.78 -20.27 -0.34
N LEU A 107 7.17 -19.88 -1.47
CA LEU A 107 6.80 -18.49 -1.74
C LEU A 107 5.80 -17.97 -0.69
N TYR A 108 4.80 -18.78 -0.30
CA TYR A 108 3.81 -18.41 0.73
C TYR A 108 4.48 -18.17 2.08
N VAL A 109 5.35 -19.07 2.52
CA VAL A 109 6.06 -18.94 3.81
C VAL A 109 6.96 -17.71 3.80
N ILE A 110 7.73 -17.50 2.72
CA ILE A 110 8.63 -16.35 2.61
C ILE A 110 7.82 -15.05 2.58
N ALA A 111 6.74 -14.97 1.79
CA ALA A 111 5.86 -13.81 1.74
C ALA A 111 5.32 -13.46 3.13
N ALA A 112 4.84 -14.45 3.87
CA ALA A 112 4.31 -14.26 5.22
C ALA A 112 5.38 -13.75 6.20
N LEU A 113 6.56 -14.36 6.21
CA LEU A 113 7.66 -13.97 7.10
C LEU A 113 8.21 -12.58 6.75
N VAL A 114 8.39 -12.28 5.46
CA VAL A 114 8.84 -10.95 5.00
C VAL A 114 7.80 -9.88 5.37
N SER A 115 6.51 -10.18 5.25
CA SER A 115 5.42 -9.28 5.67
C SER A 115 5.51 -8.93 7.16
N VAL A 116 5.70 -9.92 8.03
CA VAL A 116 5.88 -9.70 9.48
C VAL A 116 7.12 -8.86 9.76
N LEU A 117 8.27 -9.25 9.20
CA LEU A 117 9.54 -8.54 9.42
C LEU A 117 9.46 -7.08 8.93
N SER A 118 8.75 -6.82 7.81
CA SER A 118 8.55 -5.48 7.28
C SER A 118 7.78 -4.59 8.25
N VAL A 119 6.73 -5.11 8.89
CA VAL A 119 5.97 -4.35 9.88
C VAL A 119 6.82 -3.99 11.10
N PHE A 120 7.65 -4.91 11.60
CA PHE A 120 8.57 -4.60 12.70
C PHE A 120 9.61 -3.55 12.30
N PHE A 121 10.13 -3.61 11.08
CA PHE A 121 11.01 -2.59 10.54
C PHE A 121 10.33 -1.21 10.50
N ASP A 122 9.12 -1.14 9.95
CA ASP A 122 8.37 0.10 9.76
C ASP A 122 8.03 0.77 11.11
N VAL A 123 7.62 -0.01 12.10
CA VAL A 123 7.32 0.50 13.45
C VAL A 123 8.60 1.00 14.13
N ALA A 124 9.70 0.24 14.03
CA ALA A 124 10.99 0.62 14.60
C ALA A 124 11.55 1.89 13.92
N TYR A 125 11.44 1.98 12.60
CA TYR A 125 11.84 3.13 11.79
C TYR A 125 11.07 4.39 12.18
N GLN A 126 9.74 4.32 12.25
CA GLN A 126 8.88 5.44 12.65
C GLN A 126 9.17 5.91 14.09
N SER A 127 9.50 4.97 14.98
CA SER A 127 9.86 5.27 16.36
C SER A 127 11.29 5.82 16.51
N LEU A 128 12.21 5.50 15.59
CA LEU A 128 13.59 5.99 15.62
C LEU A 128 13.70 7.41 15.08
N LEU A 129 12.93 7.78 14.07
CA LEU A 129 13.02 9.08 13.39
C LEU A 129 12.97 10.29 14.36
N PRO A 130 12.00 10.38 15.32
CA PRO A 130 11.93 11.52 16.24
C PRO A 130 13.14 11.64 17.18
N SER A 131 13.91 10.58 17.40
CA SER A 131 15.12 10.61 18.24
C SER A 131 16.36 11.15 17.50
N LEU A 132 16.30 11.23 16.17
CA LEU A 132 17.43 11.65 15.32
C LEU A 132 17.32 13.09 14.84
N VAL A 133 16.14 13.71 14.91
CA VAL A 133 15.87 15.08 14.44
C VAL A 133 15.17 15.87 15.55
N LYS A 134 15.24 17.19 15.47
CA LYS A 134 14.52 18.06 16.42
C LYS A 134 13.02 18.09 16.09
N ASN A 135 12.19 18.44 17.10
CA ASN A 135 10.74 18.48 16.91
C ASN A 135 10.28 19.46 15.83
N ASP A 136 10.96 20.59 15.67
CA ASP A 136 10.70 21.59 14.64
C ASP A 136 11.16 21.14 13.22
N GLU A 137 12.02 20.12 13.14
CA GLU A 137 12.51 19.53 11.89
C GLU A 137 11.69 18.31 11.44
N LEU A 138 10.78 17.76 12.28
CA LEU A 138 10.02 16.53 11.99
C LEU A 138 9.17 16.65 10.71
N VAL A 139 8.56 17.81 10.47
CA VAL A 139 7.75 18.03 9.26
C VAL A 139 8.63 17.97 8.02
N GLU A 140 9.82 18.61 8.05
CA GLU A 140 10.78 18.57 6.95
C GLU A 140 11.31 17.14 6.74
N ALA A 141 11.62 16.41 7.83
CA ALA A 141 12.07 15.02 7.76
C ALA A 141 11.06 14.11 7.09
N ASN A 142 9.80 14.15 7.53
CA ASN A 142 8.73 13.35 6.94
C ASN A 142 8.46 13.72 5.48
N SER A 143 8.53 15.00 5.12
CA SER A 143 8.39 15.45 3.73
C SER A 143 9.48 14.89 2.83
N LYS A 144 10.74 14.90 3.28
CA LYS A 144 11.88 14.34 2.53
C LYS A 144 11.76 12.81 2.38
N LEU A 145 11.30 12.12 3.40
CA LEU A 145 11.05 10.68 3.36
C LEU A 145 9.92 10.34 2.40
N SER A 146 8.78 11.04 2.48
CA SER A 146 7.66 10.83 1.56
C SER A 146 8.05 11.10 0.11
N ALA A 147 8.81 12.15 -0.15
CA ALA A 147 9.32 12.43 -1.50
C ALA A 147 10.23 11.31 -2.01
N ALA A 148 11.14 10.80 -1.16
CA ALA A 148 12.01 9.69 -1.53
C ALA A 148 11.24 8.40 -1.80
N MET A 149 10.23 8.10 -0.97
CA MET A 149 9.34 6.94 -1.17
C MET A 149 8.58 7.03 -2.49
N SER A 150 8.04 8.20 -2.85
CA SER A 150 7.36 8.40 -4.14
C SER A 150 8.31 8.19 -5.33
N VAL A 151 9.54 8.67 -5.25
CA VAL A 151 10.56 8.44 -6.30
C VAL A 151 10.96 6.97 -6.35
N ALA A 152 11.15 6.32 -5.19
CA ALA A 152 11.45 4.90 -5.12
C ALA A 152 10.32 4.05 -5.74
N GLU A 153 9.06 4.39 -5.47
CA GLU A 153 7.89 3.70 -6.02
C GLU A 153 7.84 3.83 -7.55
N ALA A 154 7.92 5.04 -8.08
CA ALA A 154 7.90 5.28 -9.53
C ALA A 154 9.06 4.58 -10.26
N SER A 155 10.27 4.60 -9.66
CA SER A 155 11.45 3.96 -10.25
C SER A 155 11.44 2.43 -10.08
N ALA A 156 10.92 1.90 -8.96
CA ALA A 156 10.85 0.47 -8.74
C ALA A 156 9.91 -0.22 -9.74
N PHE A 157 8.71 0.31 -9.95
CA PHE A 157 7.77 -0.30 -10.90
C PHE A 157 8.33 -0.36 -12.32
N SER A 158 8.92 0.73 -12.82
CA SER A 158 9.50 0.76 -14.16
C SER A 158 10.72 -0.15 -14.30
N SER A 159 11.63 -0.13 -13.31
CA SER A 159 12.85 -0.94 -13.36
C SER A 159 12.58 -2.43 -13.15
N THR A 160 11.62 -2.80 -12.31
CA THR A 160 11.34 -4.22 -11.99
C THR A 160 10.88 -4.98 -13.21
N GLY A 161 10.02 -4.41 -14.06
CA GLY A 161 9.58 -5.07 -15.28
C GLY A 161 10.77 -5.43 -16.20
N TRP A 162 11.71 -4.50 -16.35
CA TRP A 162 12.93 -4.75 -17.12
C TRP A 162 13.89 -5.73 -16.43
N LEU A 163 14.04 -5.63 -15.11
CA LEU A 163 14.84 -6.60 -14.35
C LEU A 163 14.31 -8.03 -14.51
N ILE A 164 13.00 -8.22 -14.45
CA ILE A 164 12.36 -9.53 -14.65
C ILE A 164 12.59 -10.03 -16.08
N GLN A 165 12.46 -9.16 -17.08
CA GLN A 165 12.63 -9.52 -18.48
C GLN A 165 14.08 -9.87 -18.84
N LEU A 166 15.06 -9.17 -18.25
CA LEU A 166 16.47 -9.35 -18.54
C LEU A 166 17.13 -10.47 -17.71
N LEU A 167 16.70 -10.62 -16.44
CA LEU A 167 17.39 -11.48 -15.47
C LEU A 167 16.54 -12.67 -15.00
N THR A 168 15.24 -12.67 -15.18
CA THR A 168 14.20 -13.53 -14.58
C THR A 168 13.64 -12.97 -13.25
N ALA A 169 12.41 -13.35 -12.90
CA ALA A 169 11.74 -12.85 -11.71
C ALA A 169 12.45 -13.23 -10.40
N PRO A 170 12.91 -14.50 -10.19
CA PRO A 170 13.67 -14.84 -8.99
C PRO A 170 14.98 -14.07 -8.85
N VAL A 171 15.72 -13.86 -9.95
CA VAL A 171 17.00 -13.14 -9.92
C VAL A 171 16.80 -11.66 -9.66
N ALA A 172 15.73 -11.06 -10.17
CA ALA A 172 15.37 -9.66 -9.85
C ALA A 172 15.21 -9.41 -8.35
N MET A 173 14.75 -10.41 -7.59
CA MET A 173 14.62 -10.31 -6.12
C MET A 173 15.96 -10.22 -5.39
N LEU A 174 17.10 -10.63 -6.01
CA LEU A 174 18.42 -10.40 -5.41
C LEU A 174 18.73 -8.92 -5.23
N VAL A 175 18.15 -8.06 -6.08
CA VAL A 175 18.28 -6.61 -5.92
C VAL A 175 17.69 -6.19 -4.57
N ASP A 176 16.53 -6.72 -4.19
CA ASP A 176 15.93 -6.46 -2.87
C ASP A 176 16.78 -7.02 -1.74
N GLY A 177 17.24 -8.27 -1.85
CA GLY A 177 18.16 -8.83 -0.86
C GLY A 177 19.38 -7.95 -0.62
N LEU A 178 19.98 -7.40 -1.69
CA LEU A 178 21.12 -6.47 -1.60
C LEU A 178 20.70 -5.13 -0.97
N THR A 179 19.51 -4.62 -1.30
CA THR A 179 19.01 -3.37 -0.69
C THR A 179 18.77 -3.52 0.81
N PHE A 180 18.29 -4.66 1.28
CA PHE A 180 18.16 -4.94 2.72
C PHE A 180 19.51 -5.00 3.42
N ILE A 181 20.52 -5.63 2.82
CA ILE A 181 21.89 -5.64 3.37
C ILE A 181 22.46 -4.21 3.41
N ALA A 182 22.27 -3.43 2.35
CA ALA A 182 22.70 -2.03 2.31
C ALA A 182 21.99 -1.19 3.38
N SER A 183 20.68 -1.36 3.55
CA SER A 183 19.88 -0.71 4.60
C SER A 183 20.39 -1.07 5.99
N ALA A 184 20.57 -2.36 6.29
CA ALA A 184 21.13 -2.82 7.56
C ALA A 184 22.50 -2.20 7.85
N GLY A 185 23.37 -2.11 6.82
CA GLY A 185 24.70 -1.46 6.91
C GLY A 185 24.63 0.04 7.19
N LEU A 186 23.66 0.75 6.60
CA LEU A 186 23.42 2.18 6.86
C LEU A 186 22.89 2.38 8.29
N VAL A 187 21.91 1.59 8.70
CA VAL A 187 21.33 1.61 10.07
C VAL A 187 22.41 1.29 11.10
N ALA A 188 23.25 0.29 10.86
CA ALA A 188 24.33 -0.08 11.77
C ALA A 188 25.31 1.09 12.04
N ARG A 189 25.51 1.97 11.05
CA ARG A 189 26.38 3.15 11.16
C ARG A 189 25.72 4.37 11.83
N ILE A 190 24.43 4.29 12.22
CA ILE A 190 23.77 5.33 13.00
C ILE A 190 24.31 5.24 14.43
N ARG A 191 24.87 6.34 14.94
CA ARG A 191 25.21 6.46 16.36
C ARG A 191 23.99 7.00 17.07
N GLU A 192 23.34 6.15 17.85
CA GLU A 192 22.22 6.59 18.70
C GLU A 192 22.76 7.43 19.86
N PRO A 193 22.08 8.51 20.25
CA PRO A 193 22.21 9.02 21.60
C PRO A 193 21.74 7.89 22.55
N GLU A 194 22.42 7.67 23.65
CA GLU A 194 21.95 6.81 24.74
C GLU A 194 20.68 7.42 25.35
N LEU A 195 19.55 7.20 24.67
CA LEU A 195 18.25 7.54 25.25
C LEU A 195 17.92 6.41 26.21
N GLN A 196 18.04 6.72 27.50
CA GLN A 196 17.36 5.95 28.53
C GLN A 196 15.89 5.89 28.12
N THR A 197 15.44 4.71 27.71
CA THR A 197 14.04 4.45 27.42
C THR A 197 13.32 4.49 28.77
N GLU A 198 12.82 5.67 29.17
CA GLU A 198 11.84 5.69 30.24
C GLU A 198 10.66 4.84 29.74
N PRO A 199 10.27 3.83 30.52
CA PRO A 199 9.09 3.05 30.18
C PRO A 199 7.92 4.03 30.16
N ARG A 200 7.42 4.38 28.97
CA ARG A 200 6.15 5.08 28.89
C ARG A 200 5.15 4.23 29.64
N SER A 201 4.59 4.83 30.69
CA SER A 201 3.56 4.22 31.52
C SER A 201 2.60 3.43 30.65
N THR A 202 2.32 2.20 31.06
CA THR A 202 1.26 1.34 30.56
C THR A 202 -0.08 2.09 30.67
N ALA A 203 -0.28 3.08 29.82
CA ALA A 203 -1.57 3.70 29.63
C ALA A 203 -2.44 2.64 28.99
N SER A 204 -3.29 2.05 29.84
CA SER A 204 -4.51 1.34 29.51
C SER A 204 -4.40 0.43 28.29
N GLN A 205 -4.19 -0.86 28.52
CA GLN A 205 -4.63 -1.92 27.63
C GLN A 205 -6.17 -1.91 27.55
N LEU A 206 -6.76 -0.79 27.13
CA LEU A 206 -8.11 -0.81 26.62
C LEU A 206 -8.05 -1.72 25.38
N SER A 207 -8.79 -2.78 25.43
CA SER A 207 -8.81 -3.82 24.41
C SER A 207 -8.91 -3.16 23.04
N ILE A 208 -7.94 -3.42 22.14
CA ILE A 208 -7.97 -2.99 20.72
C ILE A 208 -9.36 -3.24 20.12
N ALA A 209 -9.99 -4.36 20.53
CA ALA A 209 -11.34 -4.71 20.13
C ALA A 209 -12.38 -3.68 20.59
N SER A 210 -12.29 -3.15 21.82
CA SER A 210 -13.23 -2.13 22.30
C SER A 210 -13.08 -0.81 21.55
N ASP A 211 -11.84 -0.42 21.23
CA ASP A 211 -11.56 0.80 20.45
C ASP A 211 -12.09 0.69 19.02
N ILE A 212 -11.96 -0.49 18.39
CA ILE A 212 -12.53 -0.76 17.05
C ILE A 212 -14.06 -0.68 17.12
N VAL A 213 -14.70 -1.31 18.10
CA VAL A 213 -16.16 -1.28 18.24
C VAL A 213 -16.68 0.13 18.47
N GLU A 214 -15.99 0.91 19.33
CA GLU A 214 -16.37 2.31 19.58
C GLU A 214 -16.16 3.19 18.33
N GLY A 215 -15.06 3.01 17.61
CA GLY A 215 -14.83 3.71 16.36
C GLY A 215 -15.86 3.36 15.29
N LEU A 216 -16.25 2.07 15.15
CA LEU A 216 -17.33 1.64 14.28
C LEU A 216 -18.67 2.27 14.69
N ARG A 217 -18.98 2.31 15.98
CA ARG A 217 -20.21 2.96 16.46
C ARG A 217 -20.24 4.45 16.11
N ALA A 218 -19.12 5.15 16.27
CA ALA A 218 -18.98 6.55 15.84
C ALA A 218 -19.20 6.73 14.33
N VAL A 219 -18.64 5.84 13.49
CA VAL A 219 -18.86 5.84 12.05
C VAL A 219 -20.33 5.65 11.69
N TRP A 220 -21.02 4.65 12.30
CA TRP A 220 -22.43 4.38 11.97
C TRP A 220 -23.40 5.47 12.43
N ARG A 221 -23.07 6.18 13.52
CA ARG A 221 -23.89 7.32 14.00
C ARG A 221 -23.77 8.54 13.10
N GLN A 222 -22.64 8.73 12.41
CA GLN A 222 -22.39 9.90 11.56
C GLN A 222 -22.64 9.56 10.07
N PRO A 223 -23.72 10.08 9.45
CA PRO A 223 -24.14 9.65 8.10
C PRO A 223 -23.10 9.88 6.99
N ILE A 224 -22.29 10.94 7.11
CA ILE A 224 -21.22 11.22 6.14
C ILE A 224 -20.11 10.18 6.26
N LEU A 225 -19.64 9.88 7.49
CA LEU A 225 -18.61 8.85 7.73
C LEU A 225 -19.10 7.48 7.27
N ARG A 226 -20.36 7.13 7.57
CA ARG A 226 -20.99 5.88 7.12
C ARG A 226 -20.98 5.77 5.61
N GLY A 227 -21.38 6.83 4.88
CA GLY A 227 -21.37 6.84 3.42
C GLY A 227 -19.97 6.65 2.85
N MET A 228 -18.96 7.28 3.44
CA MET A 228 -17.57 7.12 3.04
C MET A 228 -17.05 5.69 3.29
N VAL A 229 -17.40 5.08 4.43
CA VAL A 229 -16.97 3.71 4.76
C VAL A 229 -17.65 2.68 3.87
N VAL A 230 -18.95 2.81 3.60
CA VAL A 230 -19.67 1.91 2.68
C VAL A 230 -19.08 1.97 1.27
N ALA A 231 -18.82 3.17 0.74
CA ALA A 231 -18.15 3.32 -0.55
C ALA A 231 -16.72 2.78 -0.52
N GLY A 232 -15.97 3.04 0.57
CA GLY A 232 -14.63 2.53 0.78
C GLY A 232 -14.58 0.99 0.84
N LEU A 233 -15.56 0.34 1.46
CA LEU A 233 -15.67 -1.12 1.48
C LEU A 233 -15.80 -1.70 0.07
N ALA A 234 -16.71 -1.17 -0.74
CA ALA A 234 -16.90 -1.62 -2.11
C ALA A 234 -15.64 -1.41 -2.96
N GLN A 235 -14.99 -0.22 -2.84
CA GLN A 235 -13.76 0.08 -3.57
C GLN A 235 -12.58 -0.79 -3.14
N ASN A 236 -12.42 -1.06 -1.85
CA ASN A 236 -11.34 -1.93 -1.36
C ASN A 236 -11.59 -3.41 -1.71
N LEU A 237 -12.84 -3.84 -1.74
CA LEU A 237 -13.20 -5.17 -2.26
C LEU A 237 -12.84 -5.29 -3.74
N ALA A 238 -13.17 -4.27 -4.56
CA ALA A 238 -12.77 -4.19 -5.97
C ALA A 238 -11.25 -4.22 -6.12
N PHE A 239 -10.52 -3.45 -5.30
CA PHE A 239 -9.07 -3.41 -5.29
C PHE A 239 -8.44 -4.79 -4.99
N GLY A 240 -8.99 -5.52 -4.02
CA GLY A 240 -8.57 -6.90 -3.72
C GLY A 240 -8.81 -7.85 -4.90
N LEU A 241 -9.99 -7.74 -5.54
CA LEU A 241 -10.33 -8.53 -6.73
C LEU A 241 -9.36 -8.25 -7.89
N VAL A 242 -9.29 -7.01 -8.33
CA VAL A 242 -8.47 -6.60 -9.48
C VAL A 242 -6.99 -6.86 -9.20
N GLY A 243 -6.48 -6.45 -8.03
CA GLY A 243 -5.08 -6.59 -7.66
C GLY A 243 -4.58 -8.04 -7.62
N THR A 244 -5.48 -9.01 -7.42
CA THR A 244 -5.12 -10.44 -7.41
C THR A 244 -4.99 -11.02 -8.80
N VAL A 245 -5.94 -10.74 -9.71
CA VAL A 245 -5.99 -11.38 -11.02
C VAL A 245 -5.36 -10.53 -12.14
N PHE A 246 -5.08 -9.25 -11.90
CA PHE A 246 -4.58 -8.32 -12.91
C PHE A 246 -3.32 -8.84 -13.64
N LEU A 247 -2.28 -9.20 -12.88
CA LEU A 247 -1.02 -9.67 -13.48
C LEU A 247 -1.20 -10.99 -14.25
N LEU A 248 -2.03 -11.91 -13.74
CA LEU A 248 -2.38 -13.13 -14.45
C LEU A 248 -3.06 -12.82 -15.79
N TYR A 249 -4.09 -11.98 -15.76
CA TYR A 249 -4.85 -11.59 -16.93
C TYR A 249 -3.96 -10.95 -18.00
N VAL A 250 -3.23 -9.89 -17.64
CA VAL A 250 -2.43 -9.13 -18.61
C VAL A 250 -1.23 -9.91 -19.14
N ASN A 251 -0.70 -10.89 -18.39
CA ASN A 251 0.41 -11.72 -18.80
C ASN A 251 -0.06 -12.98 -19.56
N GLN A 252 -0.98 -13.76 -18.98
CA GLN A 252 -1.38 -15.07 -19.53
C GLN A 252 -2.45 -14.96 -20.63
N GLU A 253 -3.49 -14.12 -20.44
CA GLU A 253 -4.57 -14.01 -21.44
C GLU A 253 -4.26 -12.96 -22.50
N VAL A 254 -3.76 -11.78 -22.11
CA VAL A 254 -3.48 -10.71 -23.07
C VAL A 254 -2.11 -10.87 -23.72
N GLY A 255 -1.12 -11.45 -23.02
CA GLY A 255 0.21 -11.77 -23.55
C GLY A 255 1.24 -10.64 -23.42
N PHE A 256 1.06 -9.69 -22.52
CA PHE A 256 2.06 -8.65 -22.25
C PHE A 256 3.27 -9.20 -21.49
N ASN A 257 4.46 -8.85 -21.94
CA ASN A 257 5.69 -9.15 -21.21
C ASN A 257 5.91 -8.20 -20.01
N PRO A 258 6.70 -8.61 -18.99
CA PRO A 258 6.92 -7.83 -17.79
C PRO A 258 7.54 -6.45 -18.02
N GLY A 259 8.40 -6.29 -19.06
CA GLY A 259 9.04 -5.01 -19.37
C GLY A 259 8.04 -3.94 -19.82
N ILE A 260 7.08 -4.31 -20.68
CA ILE A 260 5.99 -3.41 -21.11
C ILE A 260 5.11 -3.05 -19.93
N LEU A 261 4.76 -4.03 -19.09
CA LEU A 261 3.95 -3.78 -17.89
C LEU A 261 4.65 -2.82 -16.91
N GLY A 262 5.97 -2.95 -16.74
CA GLY A 262 6.75 -2.00 -15.94
C GLY A 262 6.67 -0.56 -16.45
N MET A 263 6.72 -0.36 -17.77
CA MET A 263 6.54 0.97 -18.38
C MET A 263 5.12 1.51 -18.18
N ILE A 264 4.11 0.66 -18.32
CA ILE A 264 2.71 1.04 -18.06
C ILE A 264 2.53 1.47 -16.61
N PHE A 265 3.06 0.73 -15.64
CA PHE A 265 3.00 1.12 -14.23
C PHE A 265 3.76 2.41 -13.92
N ALA A 266 4.84 2.73 -14.64
CA ALA A 266 5.51 4.01 -14.51
C ALA A 266 4.59 5.18 -14.87
N VAL A 267 3.72 5.02 -15.88
CA VAL A 267 2.69 6.02 -16.21
C VAL A 267 1.72 6.20 -15.04
N GLY A 268 1.36 5.12 -14.34
CA GLY A 268 0.52 5.17 -13.14
C GLY A 268 1.13 6.02 -12.03
N GLY A 269 2.42 5.85 -11.75
CA GLY A 269 3.12 6.68 -10.78
C GLY A 269 3.09 8.17 -11.13
N VAL A 270 3.30 8.52 -12.41
CA VAL A 270 3.22 9.90 -12.89
C VAL A 270 1.80 10.44 -12.79
N SER A 271 0.80 9.66 -13.16
CA SER A 271 -0.60 10.09 -13.12
C SER A 271 -1.12 10.27 -11.69
N SER A 272 -0.72 9.40 -10.77
CA SER A 272 -1.00 9.56 -9.33
C SER A 272 -0.37 10.84 -8.76
N PHE A 273 0.86 11.16 -9.16
CA PHE A 273 1.52 12.41 -8.77
C PHE A 273 0.75 13.63 -9.29
N ILE A 274 0.30 13.62 -10.55
CA ILE A 274 -0.54 14.68 -11.11
C ILE A 274 -1.86 14.78 -10.35
N GLY A 275 -2.50 13.63 -10.05
CA GLY A 275 -3.70 13.55 -9.22
C GLY A 275 -3.52 14.24 -7.86
N ALA A 276 -2.40 13.97 -7.19
CA ALA A 276 -2.07 14.60 -5.90
C ALA A 276 -1.90 16.12 -6.01
N MET A 277 -1.25 16.62 -7.07
CA MET A 277 -1.06 18.06 -7.30
C MET A 277 -2.37 18.82 -7.49
N ILE A 278 -3.36 18.21 -8.15
CA ILE A 278 -4.64 18.85 -8.43
C ILE A 278 -5.67 18.64 -7.31
N ALA A 279 -5.51 17.60 -6.47
CA ALA A 279 -6.45 17.22 -5.43
C ALA A 279 -6.84 18.38 -4.50
N GLY A 280 -5.89 19.23 -4.13
CA GLY A 280 -6.13 20.38 -3.27
C GLY A 280 -6.89 21.54 -3.95
N ARG A 281 -6.97 21.58 -5.29
CA ARG A 281 -7.66 22.62 -6.05
C ARG A 281 -9.09 22.27 -6.44
N LEU A 282 -9.37 20.98 -6.57
CA LEU A 282 -10.67 20.45 -7.02
C LEU A 282 -11.83 20.70 -6.02
N PRO A 283 -11.62 20.75 -4.68
CA PRO A 283 -12.71 20.98 -3.72
C PRO A 283 -13.46 22.32 -3.90
N ARG A 284 -12.92 23.27 -4.70
CA ARG A 284 -13.67 24.47 -5.12
C ARG A 284 -14.98 24.16 -5.85
N PHE A 285 -15.08 22.99 -6.48
CA PHE A 285 -16.28 22.49 -7.14
C PHE A 285 -17.23 21.71 -6.20
N GLY A 286 -16.86 21.62 -4.90
CA GLY A 286 -17.57 20.84 -3.88
C GLY A 286 -16.86 19.50 -3.62
N ILE A 287 -16.39 19.31 -2.38
CA ILE A 287 -15.59 18.12 -2.03
C ILE A 287 -16.34 16.81 -2.26
N GLY A 288 -17.63 16.77 -1.91
CA GLY A 288 -18.46 15.57 -2.13
C GLY A 288 -18.66 15.25 -3.61
N ALA A 289 -18.90 16.27 -4.45
CA ALA A 289 -19.03 16.11 -5.90
C ALA A 289 -17.72 15.62 -6.52
N VAL A 290 -16.57 16.16 -6.08
CA VAL A 290 -15.25 15.72 -6.53
C VAL A 290 -14.99 14.26 -6.16
N MET A 291 -15.31 13.85 -4.94
CA MET A 291 -15.14 12.46 -4.51
C MET A 291 -15.99 11.48 -5.33
N VAL A 292 -17.26 11.83 -5.61
CA VAL A 292 -18.15 11.02 -6.46
C VAL A 292 -17.61 10.94 -7.88
N ALA A 293 -17.24 12.08 -8.49
CA ALA A 293 -16.69 12.12 -9.84
C ALA A 293 -15.39 11.31 -9.94
N SER A 294 -14.55 11.35 -8.91
CA SER A 294 -13.32 10.57 -8.85
C SER A 294 -13.59 9.06 -8.85
N LEU A 295 -14.56 8.56 -8.07
CA LEU A 295 -14.92 7.15 -8.11
C LEU A 295 -15.56 6.72 -9.43
N VAL A 296 -16.36 7.58 -10.06
CA VAL A 296 -16.90 7.32 -11.40
C VAL A 296 -15.79 7.22 -12.44
N LEU A 297 -14.83 8.16 -12.42
CA LEU A 297 -13.68 8.12 -13.32
C LEU A 297 -12.79 6.89 -13.04
N ALA A 298 -12.61 6.53 -11.78
CA ALA A 298 -11.87 5.31 -11.41
C ALA A 298 -12.53 4.06 -12.01
N ALA A 299 -13.85 3.90 -11.85
CA ALA A 299 -14.59 2.78 -12.43
C ALA A 299 -14.50 2.73 -13.96
N ILE A 300 -14.55 3.90 -14.64
CA ILE A 300 -14.36 4.01 -16.10
C ILE A 300 -12.94 3.57 -16.47
N GLY A 301 -11.93 4.07 -15.76
CA GLY A 301 -10.53 3.69 -16.00
C GLY A 301 -10.27 2.21 -15.74
N GLU A 302 -10.78 1.65 -14.64
CA GLU A 302 -10.66 0.23 -14.34
C GLU A 302 -11.31 -0.67 -15.42
N ALA A 303 -12.39 -0.22 -16.07
CA ALA A 303 -13.02 -0.95 -17.17
C ALA A 303 -12.11 -1.11 -18.40
N PHE A 304 -11.08 -0.28 -18.55
CA PHE A 304 -10.11 -0.42 -19.63
C PHE A 304 -9.28 -1.71 -19.53
N VAL A 305 -9.07 -2.24 -18.32
CA VAL A 305 -8.28 -3.48 -18.12
C VAL A 305 -8.94 -4.66 -18.84
N PRO A 306 -10.20 -5.04 -18.56
CA PRO A 306 -10.84 -6.18 -19.24
C PRO A 306 -11.16 -5.91 -20.72
N LEU A 307 -11.05 -4.66 -21.21
CA LEU A 307 -11.16 -4.31 -22.61
C LEU A 307 -9.85 -4.55 -23.39
N ALA A 308 -8.71 -4.64 -22.72
CA ALA A 308 -7.43 -4.99 -23.32
C ALA A 308 -7.38 -6.52 -23.57
N THR A 309 -7.66 -6.97 -24.79
CA THR A 309 -7.78 -8.39 -25.15
C THR A 309 -6.58 -8.95 -25.91
N ALA A 310 -5.61 -8.13 -26.27
CA ALA A 310 -4.40 -8.55 -27.00
C ALA A 310 -3.23 -7.62 -26.70
N ALA A 311 -2.02 -8.17 -26.74
CA ALA A 311 -0.77 -7.42 -26.54
C ALA A 311 -0.38 -6.63 -27.82
N ASN A 312 -1.18 -5.65 -28.18
CA ASN A 312 -1.00 -4.76 -29.31
C ASN A 312 -1.12 -3.29 -28.89
N ALA A 313 -1.02 -2.37 -29.85
CA ALA A 313 -1.10 -0.93 -29.57
C ALA A 313 -2.41 -0.52 -28.90
N ILE A 314 -3.54 -1.17 -29.22
CA ILE A 314 -4.84 -0.90 -28.62
C ILE A 314 -4.85 -1.38 -27.17
N GLY A 315 -4.31 -2.59 -26.89
CA GLY A 315 -4.17 -3.10 -25.53
C GLY A 315 -3.28 -2.21 -24.67
N VAL A 316 -2.15 -1.72 -25.22
CA VAL A 316 -1.30 -0.72 -24.53
C VAL A 316 -2.09 0.55 -24.24
N LEU A 317 -2.86 1.06 -25.23
CA LEU A 317 -3.68 2.27 -25.05
C LEU A 317 -4.70 2.10 -23.92
N PHE A 318 -5.36 0.95 -23.81
CA PHE A 318 -6.29 0.67 -22.72
C PHE A 318 -5.57 0.63 -21.37
N LEU A 319 -4.46 -0.08 -21.24
CA LEU A 319 -3.74 -0.18 -19.96
C LEU A 319 -3.11 1.16 -19.55
N VAL A 320 -2.57 1.94 -20.47
CA VAL A 320 -2.09 3.30 -20.22
C VAL A 320 -3.25 4.22 -19.86
N GLY A 321 -4.37 4.10 -20.55
CA GLY A 321 -5.61 4.84 -20.24
C GLY A 321 -6.12 4.55 -18.83
N GLN A 322 -6.07 3.28 -18.40
CA GLN A 322 -6.41 2.87 -17.03
C GLN A 322 -5.50 3.59 -16.02
N GLN A 323 -4.18 3.55 -16.22
CA GLN A 323 -3.23 4.21 -15.34
C GLN A 323 -3.46 5.74 -15.26
N ILE A 324 -3.76 6.38 -16.37
CA ILE A 324 -4.00 7.83 -16.38
C ILE A 324 -5.32 8.17 -15.70
N VAL A 325 -6.39 7.45 -16.01
CA VAL A 325 -7.74 7.81 -15.57
C VAL A 325 -8.02 7.28 -14.16
N ALA A 326 -7.76 5.99 -13.88
CA ALA A 326 -8.09 5.39 -12.60
C ALA A 326 -7.13 5.84 -11.49
N ASP A 327 -5.81 5.78 -11.71
CA ASP A 327 -4.84 6.07 -10.64
C ASP A 327 -4.86 7.53 -10.21
N SER A 328 -4.98 8.48 -11.17
CA SER A 328 -5.13 9.89 -10.81
C SER A 328 -6.43 10.16 -10.08
N ALA A 329 -7.55 9.56 -10.52
CA ALA A 329 -8.85 9.72 -9.90
C ALA A 329 -8.90 9.13 -8.48
N LEU A 330 -8.36 7.91 -8.28
CA LEU A 330 -8.27 7.29 -6.96
C LEU A 330 -7.38 8.10 -6.01
N THR A 331 -6.28 8.66 -6.49
CA THR A 331 -5.42 9.54 -5.68
C THR A 331 -6.19 10.79 -5.22
N VAL A 332 -6.94 11.43 -6.12
CA VAL A 332 -7.81 12.57 -5.77
C VAL A 332 -8.86 12.15 -4.75
N TYR A 333 -9.51 11.01 -4.95
CA TYR A 333 -10.50 10.48 -4.02
C TYR A 333 -9.90 10.26 -2.63
N ASP A 334 -8.77 9.57 -2.52
CA ASP A 334 -8.16 9.20 -1.23
C ASP A 334 -7.72 10.43 -0.43
N ILE A 335 -7.09 11.42 -1.07
CA ILE A 335 -6.67 12.66 -0.40
C ILE A 335 -7.89 13.40 0.17
N ASN A 336 -8.96 13.54 -0.63
CA ASN A 336 -10.17 14.24 -0.19
C ASN A 336 -10.94 13.43 0.89
N ARG A 337 -10.99 12.10 0.76
CA ARG A 337 -11.58 11.20 1.74
C ARG A 337 -10.91 11.30 3.11
N VAL A 338 -9.57 11.25 3.14
CA VAL A 338 -8.81 11.39 4.39
C VAL A 338 -9.02 12.77 5.00
N SER A 339 -8.94 13.83 4.20
CA SER A 339 -9.13 15.21 4.65
C SER A 339 -10.52 15.44 5.23
N LEU A 340 -11.57 14.99 4.54
CA LEU A 340 -12.95 15.11 5.00
C LEU A 340 -13.19 14.31 6.29
N ARG A 341 -12.67 13.08 6.39
CA ARG A 341 -12.77 12.25 7.60
C ARG A 341 -12.12 12.93 8.80
N GLN A 342 -10.93 13.50 8.63
CA GLN A 342 -10.21 14.19 9.70
C GLN A 342 -10.93 15.45 10.18
N SER A 343 -11.64 16.14 9.32
CA SER A 343 -12.38 17.35 9.68
C SER A 343 -13.72 17.07 10.37
N ILE A 344 -14.36 15.91 10.06
CA ILE A 344 -15.68 15.57 10.60
C ILE A 344 -15.57 14.83 11.95
N ALA A 345 -14.58 13.93 12.08
CA ALA A 345 -14.44 13.13 13.29
C ALA A 345 -13.92 13.97 14.44
N PRO A 346 -14.61 13.98 15.62
CA PRO A 346 -14.12 14.67 16.81
C PRO A 346 -12.73 14.18 17.21
N ALA A 347 -11.86 15.10 17.67
CA ALA A 347 -10.46 14.81 17.97
C ALA A 347 -10.26 13.64 18.93
N HIS A 348 -11.14 13.51 19.94
CA HIS A 348 -11.07 12.46 20.98
C HIS A 348 -11.40 11.06 20.46
N VAL A 349 -12.11 10.90 19.31
CA VAL A 349 -12.44 9.59 18.70
C VAL A 349 -11.74 9.37 17.36
N LEU A 350 -11.04 10.37 16.81
CA LEU A 350 -10.43 10.30 15.49
C LEU A 350 -9.49 9.09 15.35
N GLY A 351 -8.68 8.80 16.37
CA GLY A 351 -7.80 7.63 16.37
C GLY A 351 -8.55 6.31 16.25
N ARG A 352 -9.65 6.16 17.02
CA ARG A 352 -10.52 4.96 17.00
C ARG A 352 -11.25 4.83 15.66
N VAL A 353 -11.77 5.93 15.12
CA VAL A 353 -12.40 5.96 13.78
C VAL A 353 -11.38 5.53 12.71
N ASN A 354 -10.17 6.07 12.72
CA ASN A 354 -9.13 5.69 11.76
C ASN A 354 -8.75 4.21 11.87
N ALA A 355 -8.58 3.69 13.09
CA ALA A 355 -8.28 2.28 13.31
C ALA A 355 -9.41 1.37 12.79
N SER A 356 -10.66 1.70 13.11
CA SER A 356 -11.84 0.94 12.67
C SER A 356 -11.98 0.94 11.14
N VAL A 357 -11.84 2.11 10.50
CA VAL A 357 -11.88 2.23 9.04
C VAL A 357 -10.77 1.41 8.40
N ARG A 358 -9.53 1.49 8.92
CA ARG A 358 -8.40 0.73 8.39
C ARG A 358 -8.61 -0.78 8.48
N VAL A 359 -9.12 -1.28 9.63
CA VAL A 359 -9.41 -2.71 9.81
C VAL A 359 -10.49 -3.18 8.83
N THR A 360 -11.56 -2.39 8.69
CA THR A 360 -12.69 -2.72 7.83
C THR A 360 -12.29 -2.71 6.34
N GLU A 361 -11.56 -1.70 5.90
CA GLU A 361 -11.06 -1.60 4.53
C GLU A 361 -10.06 -2.71 4.20
N PHE A 362 -9.16 -3.02 5.12
CA PHE A 362 -8.22 -4.12 4.95
C PHE A 362 -8.93 -5.48 4.86
N GLY A 363 -9.95 -5.71 5.70
CA GLY A 363 -10.80 -6.90 5.61
C GLY A 363 -11.49 -7.02 4.26
N ALA A 364 -11.94 -5.91 3.67
CA ALA A 364 -12.52 -5.89 2.33
C ALA A 364 -11.50 -6.25 1.25
N VAL A 365 -10.26 -5.75 1.33
CA VAL A 365 -9.18 -6.15 0.41
C VAL A 365 -8.91 -7.65 0.51
N LEU A 366 -8.77 -8.19 1.73
CA LEU A 366 -8.53 -9.62 1.92
C LEU A 366 -9.68 -10.47 1.37
N LEU A 367 -10.93 -10.09 1.66
CA LEU A 367 -12.09 -10.78 1.13
C LEU A 367 -12.10 -10.74 -0.40
N GLY A 368 -11.85 -9.58 -1.00
CA GLY A 368 -11.73 -9.43 -2.45
C GLY A 368 -10.63 -10.33 -3.04
N THR A 369 -9.49 -10.41 -2.36
CA THR A 369 -8.37 -11.28 -2.77
C THR A 369 -8.76 -12.76 -2.77
N VAL A 370 -9.42 -13.24 -1.71
CA VAL A 370 -9.89 -14.64 -1.61
C VAL A 370 -10.94 -14.93 -2.68
N VAL A 371 -11.91 -14.04 -2.81
CA VAL A 371 -12.98 -14.17 -3.82
C VAL A 371 -12.41 -14.16 -5.24
N ALA A 372 -11.40 -13.32 -5.51
CA ALA A 372 -10.74 -13.25 -6.81
C ALA A 372 -10.01 -14.55 -7.17
N GLY A 373 -9.33 -15.18 -6.20
CA GLY A 373 -8.69 -16.47 -6.42
C GLY A 373 -9.72 -17.54 -6.83
N TYR A 374 -10.84 -17.60 -6.14
CA TYR A 374 -11.90 -18.56 -6.43
C TYR A 374 -12.62 -18.28 -7.76
N ILE A 375 -13.09 -17.05 -7.98
CA ILE A 375 -13.83 -16.68 -9.22
C ILE A 375 -12.90 -16.72 -10.43
N GLY A 376 -11.66 -16.25 -10.29
CA GLY A 376 -10.66 -16.28 -11.37
C GLY A 376 -10.37 -17.69 -11.86
N GLU A 377 -10.44 -18.70 -10.97
CA GLU A 377 -10.22 -20.10 -11.33
C GLU A 377 -11.47 -20.78 -11.90
N THR A 378 -12.67 -20.45 -11.40
CA THR A 378 -13.92 -21.16 -11.76
C THR A 378 -14.69 -20.49 -12.89
N VAL A 379 -14.63 -19.18 -13.01
CA VAL A 379 -15.40 -18.39 -13.99
C VAL A 379 -14.50 -17.77 -15.05
N GLY A 380 -13.34 -17.22 -14.64
CA GLY A 380 -12.36 -16.63 -15.53
C GLY A 380 -11.75 -15.33 -14.97
N LEU A 381 -10.57 -14.98 -15.48
CA LEU A 381 -9.84 -13.79 -15.03
C LEU A 381 -10.52 -12.50 -15.48
N ARG A 382 -11.00 -12.48 -16.71
CA ARG A 382 -11.66 -11.32 -17.32
C ARG A 382 -12.99 -11.01 -16.63
N GLU A 383 -13.77 -12.04 -16.29
CA GLU A 383 -15.04 -11.93 -15.58
C GLU A 383 -14.81 -11.41 -14.15
N THR A 384 -13.75 -11.86 -13.51
CA THR A 384 -13.34 -11.36 -12.20
C THR A 384 -12.98 -9.86 -12.24
N LEU A 385 -12.32 -9.41 -13.29
CA LEU A 385 -12.03 -7.99 -13.50
C LEU A 385 -13.33 -7.18 -13.70
N TRP A 386 -14.28 -7.69 -14.49
CA TRP A 386 -15.59 -7.04 -14.65
C TRP A 386 -16.37 -6.95 -13.35
N LEU A 387 -16.28 -7.98 -12.48
CA LEU A 387 -16.85 -7.91 -11.13
C LEU A 387 -16.18 -6.80 -10.30
N GLY A 388 -14.86 -6.62 -10.41
CA GLY A 388 -14.13 -5.52 -9.80
C GLY A 388 -14.67 -4.16 -10.27
N VAL A 389 -14.83 -3.99 -11.59
CA VAL A 389 -15.44 -2.76 -12.18
C VAL A 389 -16.86 -2.52 -11.65
N ALA A 390 -17.67 -3.57 -11.57
CA ALA A 390 -19.03 -3.45 -11.04
C ALA A 390 -19.04 -2.99 -9.58
N LEU A 391 -18.11 -3.47 -8.75
CA LEU A 391 -17.94 -3.03 -7.36
C LEU A 391 -17.46 -1.58 -7.27
N SER A 392 -16.58 -1.13 -8.15
CA SER A 392 -16.16 0.28 -8.22
C SER A 392 -17.33 1.19 -8.63
N VAL A 393 -18.21 0.72 -9.52
CA VAL A 393 -19.48 1.42 -9.83
C VAL A 393 -20.39 1.47 -8.60
N VAL A 394 -20.52 0.35 -7.87
CA VAL A 394 -21.28 0.30 -6.60
C VAL A 394 -20.70 1.29 -5.59
N ALA A 395 -19.37 1.41 -5.46
CA ALA A 395 -18.73 2.40 -4.61
C ALA A 395 -19.11 3.83 -4.99
N ALA A 396 -19.05 4.15 -6.28
CA ALA A 396 -19.44 5.47 -6.80
C ALA A 396 -20.92 5.79 -6.54
N VAL A 397 -21.82 4.83 -6.80
CA VAL A 397 -23.25 4.95 -6.55
C VAL A 397 -23.55 5.09 -5.05
N ALA A 398 -22.95 4.27 -4.21
CA ALA A 398 -23.12 4.35 -2.75
C ALA A 398 -22.72 5.72 -2.22
N LEU A 399 -21.59 6.27 -2.70
CA LEU A 399 -21.14 7.59 -2.30
C LEU A 399 -22.09 8.69 -2.84
N ALA A 400 -22.55 8.57 -4.09
CA ALA A 400 -23.47 9.51 -4.71
C ALA A 400 -24.87 9.56 -4.03
N LEU A 401 -25.31 8.43 -3.50
CA LEU A 401 -26.57 8.35 -2.75
C LEU A 401 -26.42 8.78 -1.28
N SER A 402 -25.19 8.88 -0.79
CA SER A 402 -24.91 9.30 0.59
C SER A 402 -24.97 10.81 0.76
N PRO A 403 -25.10 11.32 2.01
CA PRO A 403 -25.01 12.73 2.32
C PRO A 403 -23.69 13.40 1.91
N VAL A 404 -22.64 12.61 1.65
CA VAL A 404 -21.32 13.11 1.22
C VAL A 404 -21.45 14.01 -0.02
N ARG A 405 -22.30 13.66 -0.98
CA ARG A 405 -22.47 14.46 -2.22
C ARG A 405 -22.86 15.92 -1.97
N ALA A 406 -23.52 16.19 -0.85
CA ALA A 406 -24.00 17.54 -0.51
C ALA A 406 -22.92 18.40 0.18
N VAL A 407 -21.79 17.80 0.58
CA VAL A 407 -20.70 18.50 1.27
C VAL A 407 -19.96 19.36 0.23
N ARG A 408 -20.09 20.68 0.35
CA ARG A 408 -19.43 21.62 -0.56
C ARG A 408 -18.05 22.04 -0.11
N ARG A 409 -17.84 22.20 1.20
CA ARG A 409 -16.56 22.63 1.81
C ARG A 409 -16.21 21.73 3.00
N ILE A 410 -14.95 21.61 3.28
CA ILE A 410 -14.48 20.94 4.49
C ILE A 410 -14.99 21.75 5.69
N PRO A 411 -15.70 21.13 6.65
CA PRO A 411 -16.14 21.82 7.87
C PRO A 411 -14.94 22.35 8.67
N GLU A 412 -15.01 23.58 9.16
CA GLU A 412 -13.97 24.18 10.01
C GLU A 412 -14.01 23.64 11.45
N THR A 413 -15.15 23.14 11.86
CA THR A 413 -15.37 22.52 13.17
C THR A 413 -15.92 21.10 13.03
N PRO A 414 -15.52 20.16 13.89
CA PRO A 414 -16.09 18.81 13.91
C PRO A 414 -17.61 18.86 14.03
N ILE A 415 -18.31 18.03 13.27
CA ILE A 415 -19.77 17.94 13.37
C ILE A 415 -20.07 17.12 14.63
N GLU A 416 -20.82 17.71 15.59
CA GLU A 416 -21.24 17.01 16.80
C GLU A 416 -22.02 15.73 16.42
N VAL A 417 -21.59 14.61 16.98
CA VAL A 417 -22.29 13.33 16.84
C VAL A 417 -23.51 13.41 17.77
N PRO A 418 -24.75 13.30 17.27
CA PRO A 418 -25.91 13.21 18.12
C PRO A 418 -25.74 12.08 19.13
N GLY A 419 -25.93 12.36 20.41
CA GLY A 419 -25.77 11.46 21.55
C GLY A 419 -26.62 10.18 21.48
#